data_c4357bad628d74743e28f47257ad79dc
#
_entry.id   c4357bad628d74743e28f47257ad79dc
#
_cell.length_a   1.000
_cell.length_b   1.000
_cell.length_c   1.000
_cell.angle_alpha   90.00
_cell.angle_beta   90.00
_cell.angle_gamma   90.00
#
_symmetry.space_group_name_H-M   'P 1'
#
loop_
_entity.id
_entity.type
_entity.pdbx_description
1 polymer ?
#
loop_
_entity_poly.entity_id
_entity_poly.type
_entity_poly.pdbx_seq_one_letter_code
_entity_poly.pdbx_strand_id
1 'polypeptide(L)'
;MNHHPVPVGGMFAFVLAASLASTIGGLPFNALPVMLGSMADSFALEPQVVGMIGSICFAGYLVGTLGAPFWMDRLNWRTLTVISAFGTAASFALSAREQEVVPLYVMWALIGFFASTMTCLGMRILSDLPNKVQAFGTRQGVELSVTAAVLFGLPPLVIAQYQYPGAALALAGVVAVLGISAFWVPQHPLVPVTTESGERPPMPARAWLTLGVFFVFLAGNIALWAFLERIGKGLAIEAAQMGTVFAVLKLLGGAAAFSVAFFGERLGPRRPFWLVLAVILLGLGLLDHGKTFVPFALGAWIWEFAFTCGCVFQAALIARADPTGRAVVLIPAVFALSSMVGPGVAGQLIAGSSVSAVLALAAVCSVLPAVLYQFWQPEQSAQ
;
A
#
# COMPACT_ATOMS: atom_id res chain seq x y z
N MET A 1 18.66 -29.48 20.23
CA MET A 1 18.04 -28.19 20.60
C MET A 1 16.56 -28.44 20.78
N ASN A 2 16.06 -28.35 22.02
CA ASN A 2 14.67 -28.66 22.33
C ASN A 2 13.76 -27.57 21.73
N HIS A 3 13.05 -27.92 20.66
CA HIS A 3 11.93 -27.13 20.20
C HIS A 3 10.80 -27.23 21.24
N HIS A 4 10.71 -26.28 22.16
CA HIS A 4 9.49 -26.12 22.92
C HIS A 4 8.42 -25.64 21.97
N PRO A 5 7.33 -26.40 21.75
CA PRO A 5 6.23 -25.91 20.94
C PRO A 5 5.66 -24.65 21.60
N VAL A 6 5.58 -23.55 20.82
CA VAL A 6 4.96 -22.32 21.29
C VAL A 6 3.49 -22.66 21.63
N PRO A 7 3.02 -22.37 22.84
CA PRO A 7 1.63 -22.67 23.22
C PRO A 7 0.68 -21.97 22.25
N VAL A 8 -0.44 -22.62 21.90
CA VAL A 8 -1.42 -22.13 20.90
C VAL A 8 -1.87 -20.69 21.17
N GLY A 9 -2.01 -20.31 22.45
CA GLY A 9 -2.30 -18.91 22.83
C GLY A 9 -1.16 -17.93 22.52
N GLY A 10 0.09 -18.38 22.55
CA GLY A 10 1.25 -17.59 22.14
C GLY A 10 1.32 -17.35 20.62
N MET A 11 0.90 -18.34 19.83
CA MET A 11 0.86 -18.26 18.37
C MET A 11 -0.13 -17.17 17.90
N PHE A 12 -1.34 -17.14 18.46
CA PHE A 12 -2.34 -16.11 18.12
C PHE A 12 -1.85 -14.71 18.50
N ALA A 13 -1.23 -14.56 19.66
CA ALA A 13 -0.67 -13.30 20.10
C ALA A 13 0.45 -12.79 19.14
N PHE A 14 1.29 -13.68 18.65
CA PHE A 14 2.33 -13.32 17.66
C PHE A 14 1.73 -12.91 16.32
N VAL A 15 0.72 -13.63 15.81
CA VAL A 15 0.03 -13.25 14.57
C VAL A 15 -0.61 -11.88 14.72
N LEU A 16 -1.31 -11.64 15.82
CA LEU A 16 -1.96 -10.35 16.07
C LEU A 16 -0.93 -9.22 16.22
N ALA A 17 0.13 -9.42 17.00
CA ALA A 17 1.18 -8.44 17.18
C ALA A 17 1.89 -8.09 15.86
N ALA A 18 2.25 -9.09 15.06
CA ALA A 18 2.85 -8.89 13.75
C ALA A 18 1.89 -8.17 12.78
N SER A 19 0.59 -8.46 12.87
CA SER A 19 -0.44 -7.81 12.06
C SER A 19 -0.60 -6.34 12.43
N LEU A 20 -0.67 -6.02 13.73
CA LEU A 20 -0.75 -4.64 14.22
C LEU A 20 0.52 -3.85 13.87
N ALA A 21 1.70 -4.46 14.05
CA ALA A 21 2.97 -3.87 13.64
C ALA A 21 2.98 -3.56 12.13
N SER A 22 2.59 -4.53 11.31
CA SER A 22 2.51 -4.34 9.85
C SER A 22 1.49 -3.27 9.44
N THR A 23 0.40 -3.10 10.20
CA THR A 23 -0.60 -2.05 9.97
C THR A 23 0.01 -0.66 10.10
N ILE A 24 0.95 -0.45 11.05
CA ILE A 24 1.70 0.81 11.14
C ILE A 24 2.39 1.12 9.81
N GLY A 25 2.98 0.09 9.20
CA GLY A 25 3.66 0.22 7.90
C GLY A 25 2.73 0.54 6.74
N GLY A 26 1.48 0.10 6.77
CA GLY A 26 0.47 0.36 5.75
C GLY A 26 -0.22 1.72 5.87
N LEU A 27 -0.23 2.33 7.07
CA LEU A 27 -0.96 3.58 7.32
C LEU A 27 -0.55 4.75 6.41
N PRO A 28 0.74 5.04 6.15
CA PRO A 28 1.13 6.14 5.27
C PRO A 28 0.56 6.01 3.86
N PHE A 29 0.53 4.80 3.31
CA PHE A 29 -0.08 4.54 2.00
C PHE A 29 -1.60 4.66 2.06
N ASN A 30 -2.21 4.03 3.03
CA ASN A 30 -3.66 3.96 3.13
C ASN A 30 -4.32 5.30 3.48
N ALA A 31 -3.67 6.15 4.28
CA ALA A 31 -4.14 7.48 4.62
C ALA A 31 -3.65 8.57 3.64
N LEU A 32 -2.84 8.22 2.64
CA LEU A 32 -2.17 9.18 1.76
C LEU A 32 -3.10 10.23 1.16
N PRO A 33 -4.24 9.88 0.51
CA PRO A 33 -5.08 10.89 -0.14
C PRO A 33 -5.63 11.92 0.84
N VAL A 34 -6.09 11.44 2.00
CA VAL A 34 -6.70 12.26 3.05
C VAL A 34 -5.66 13.18 3.70
N MET A 35 -4.45 12.66 3.93
CA MET A 35 -3.34 13.44 4.49
C MET A 35 -2.83 14.49 3.51
N LEU A 36 -2.61 14.12 2.24
CA LEU A 36 -2.18 15.05 1.21
C LEU A 36 -3.25 16.13 0.95
N GLY A 37 -4.52 15.74 0.91
CA GLY A 37 -5.63 16.68 0.77
C GLY A 37 -5.70 17.69 1.92
N SER A 38 -5.67 17.21 3.16
CA SER A 38 -5.69 18.08 4.34
C SER A 38 -4.47 19.01 4.43
N MET A 39 -3.30 18.53 4.00
CA MET A 39 -2.08 19.34 3.95
C MET A 39 -2.15 20.43 2.89
N ALA A 40 -2.64 20.09 1.70
CA ALA A 40 -2.85 21.06 0.63
C ALA A 40 -3.76 22.20 1.08
N ASP A 41 -4.82 21.88 1.84
CA ASP A 41 -5.75 22.89 2.34
C ASP A 41 -5.17 23.72 3.49
N SER A 42 -4.49 23.05 4.45
CA SER A 42 -3.96 23.72 5.64
C SER A 42 -2.83 24.69 5.32
N PHE A 43 -2.04 24.40 4.29
CA PHE A 43 -0.85 25.19 3.93
C PHE A 43 -0.94 25.84 2.55
N ALA A 44 -2.10 25.79 1.89
CA ALA A 44 -2.32 26.30 0.54
C ALA A 44 -1.24 25.83 -0.47
N LEU A 45 -0.87 24.54 -0.40
CA LEU A 45 0.19 23.98 -1.23
C LEU A 45 -0.27 23.70 -2.65
N GLU A 46 0.62 23.99 -3.59
CA GLU A 46 0.41 23.63 -5.00
C GLU A 46 0.43 22.11 -5.22
N PRO A 47 -0.28 21.59 -6.23
CA PRO A 47 -0.36 20.16 -6.51
C PRO A 47 0.99 19.47 -6.69
N GLN A 48 2.00 20.17 -7.26
CA GLN A 48 3.36 19.64 -7.41
C GLN A 48 4.00 19.35 -6.05
N VAL A 49 3.89 20.29 -5.11
CA VAL A 49 4.46 20.16 -3.76
C VAL A 49 3.77 19.03 -3.02
N VAL A 50 2.45 18.94 -3.12
CA VAL A 50 1.64 17.87 -2.51
C VAL A 50 2.04 16.50 -3.05
N GLY A 51 2.14 16.37 -4.38
CA GLY A 51 2.58 15.13 -5.02
C GLY A 51 4.01 14.75 -4.63
N MET A 52 4.91 15.74 -4.51
CA MET A 52 6.29 15.53 -4.09
C MET A 52 6.38 15.04 -2.64
N ILE A 53 5.54 15.53 -1.72
CA ILE A 53 5.49 15.02 -0.33
C ILE A 53 5.16 13.52 -0.32
N GLY A 54 4.14 13.11 -1.09
CA GLY A 54 3.80 11.70 -1.24
C GLY A 54 4.96 10.88 -1.81
N SER A 55 5.61 11.38 -2.86
CA SER A 55 6.77 10.74 -3.49
C SER A 55 7.95 10.58 -2.52
N ILE A 56 8.26 11.59 -1.75
CA ILE A 56 9.35 11.58 -0.77
C ILE A 56 9.06 10.61 0.39
N CYS A 57 7.81 10.52 0.83
CA CYS A 57 7.39 9.49 1.80
C CYS A 57 7.77 8.10 1.31
N PHE A 58 7.42 7.78 0.07
CA PHE A 58 7.71 6.46 -0.50
C PHE A 58 9.17 6.28 -0.95
N ALA A 59 9.92 7.34 -1.19
CA ALA A 59 11.37 7.28 -1.29
C ALA A 59 11.99 6.79 0.04
N GLY A 60 11.58 7.39 1.16
CA GLY A 60 11.96 6.92 2.50
C GLY A 60 11.55 5.47 2.75
N TYR A 61 10.31 5.11 2.36
CA TYR A 61 9.79 3.75 2.47
C TYR A 61 10.63 2.75 1.66
N LEU A 62 11.02 3.10 0.44
CA LEU A 62 11.86 2.27 -0.41
C LEU A 62 13.25 2.07 0.21
N VAL A 63 13.88 3.13 0.72
CA VAL A 63 15.17 3.05 1.42
C VAL A 63 15.09 2.11 2.62
N GLY A 64 14.06 2.23 3.45
CA GLY A 64 13.87 1.35 4.60
C GLY A 64 13.63 -0.11 4.19
N THR A 65 12.85 -0.34 3.13
CA THR A 65 12.59 -1.68 2.59
C THR A 65 13.86 -2.33 2.04
N LEU A 66 14.66 -1.61 1.26
CA LEU A 66 15.92 -2.11 0.71
C LEU A 66 16.99 -2.30 1.80
N GLY A 67 16.93 -1.49 2.86
CA GLY A 67 17.79 -1.63 4.04
C GLY A 67 17.43 -2.80 4.95
N ALA A 68 16.19 -3.28 4.90
CA ALA A 68 15.67 -4.31 5.81
C ALA A 68 16.56 -5.57 5.95
N PRO A 69 17.10 -6.17 4.88
CA PRO A 69 17.96 -7.35 4.99
C PRO A 69 19.25 -7.13 5.81
N PHE A 70 19.74 -5.88 5.90
CA PHE A 70 21.00 -5.59 6.60
C PHE A 70 20.87 -5.54 8.11
N TRP A 71 19.69 -5.18 8.64
CA TRP A 71 19.48 -5.00 10.08
C TRP A 71 18.46 -5.98 10.67
N MET A 72 17.57 -6.56 9.88
CA MET A 72 16.48 -7.41 10.37
C MET A 72 16.97 -8.66 11.10
N ASP A 73 18.06 -9.27 10.64
CA ASP A 73 18.64 -10.47 11.28
C ASP A 73 19.65 -10.13 12.39
N ARG A 74 20.03 -8.85 12.56
CA ARG A 74 21.04 -8.41 13.52
C ARG A 74 20.47 -7.72 14.75
N LEU A 75 19.30 -7.13 14.64
CA LEU A 75 18.67 -6.36 15.71
C LEU A 75 17.59 -7.16 16.41
N ASN A 76 17.37 -6.84 17.70
CA ASN A 76 16.24 -7.36 18.45
C ASN A 76 14.93 -6.81 17.84
N TRP A 77 14.04 -7.69 17.41
CA TRP A 77 12.80 -7.34 16.72
C TRP A 77 11.85 -6.49 17.57
N ARG A 78 11.82 -6.73 18.88
CA ARG A 78 11.01 -5.92 19.80
C ARG A 78 11.53 -4.49 19.89
N THR A 79 12.85 -4.33 20.04
CA THR A 79 13.50 -3.01 20.05
C THR A 79 13.27 -2.30 18.72
N LEU A 80 13.41 -3.01 17.62
CA LEU A 80 13.17 -2.46 16.28
C LEU A 80 11.72 -2.00 16.10
N THR A 81 10.73 -2.77 16.60
CA THR A 81 9.31 -2.38 16.62
C THR A 81 9.11 -1.08 17.39
N VAL A 82 9.69 -0.97 18.61
CA VAL A 82 9.57 0.25 19.42
C VAL A 82 10.18 1.45 18.72
N ILE A 83 11.42 1.32 18.20
CA ILE A 83 12.10 2.42 17.50
C ILE A 83 11.30 2.87 16.27
N SER A 84 10.81 1.92 15.47
CA SER A 84 10.09 2.25 14.24
C SER A 84 8.70 2.80 14.51
N ALA A 85 7.96 2.26 15.47
CA ALA A 85 6.66 2.81 15.88
C ALA A 85 6.83 4.22 16.47
N PHE A 86 7.80 4.40 17.37
CA PHE A 86 8.10 5.72 17.94
C PHE A 86 8.57 6.71 16.86
N GLY A 87 9.48 6.29 15.96
CA GLY A 87 9.96 7.11 14.86
C GLY A 87 8.83 7.55 13.93
N THR A 88 7.93 6.64 13.57
CA THR A 88 6.75 6.96 12.74
C THR A 88 5.82 7.94 13.48
N ALA A 89 5.48 7.66 14.74
CA ALA A 89 4.60 8.51 15.55
C ALA A 89 5.20 9.89 15.79
N ALA A 90 6.48 9.97 16.15
CA ALA A 90 7.19 11.23 16.36
C ALA A 90 7.27 12.05 15.07
N SER A 91 7.54 11.42 13.94
CA SER A 91 7.60 12.12 12.65
C SER A 91 6.22 12.68 12.25
N PHE A 92 5.12 11.94 12.48
CA PHE A 92 3.77 12.49 12.31
C PHE A 92 3.51 13.65 13.27
N ALA A 93 3.83 13.50 14.54
CA ALA A 93 3.59 14.55 15.54
C ALA A 93 4.43 15.82 15.29
N LEU A 94 5.66 15.67 14.83
CA LEU A 94 6.51 16.79 14.45
C LEU A 94 5.99 17.47 13.17
N SER A 95 5.58 16.70 12.17
CA SER A 95 5.02 17.26 10.93
C SER A 95 3.76 18.11 11.17
N ALA A 96 3.03 17.85 12.26
CA ALA A 96 1.87 18.65 12.66
C ALA A 96 2.21 20.12 13.02
N ARG A 97 3.46 20.42 13.34
CA ARG A 97 3.93 21.74 13.72
C ARG A 97 4.61 22.50 12.59
N GLU A 98 4.97 21.80 11.52
CA GLU A 98 5.71 22.37 10.42
C GLU A 98 4.78 23.10 9.46
N GLN A 99 5.19 24.28 9.04
CA GLN A 99 4.50 25.09 8.03
C GLN A 99 5.34 25.26 6.76
N GLU A 100 6.64 24.95 6.86
CA GLU A 100 7.56 25.02 5.74
C GLU A 100 7.64 23.68 4.99
N VAL A 101 7.82 23.76 3.68
CA VAL A 101 7.80 22.58 2.79
C VAL A 101 8.99 21.65 3.03
N VAL A 102 10.20 22.19 3.26
CA VAL A 102 11.41 21.37 3.40
C VAL A 102 11.38 20.50 4.66
N PRO A 103 11.04 21.01 5.86
CA PRO A 103 10.83 20.17 7.03
C PRO A 103 9.72 19.13 6.82
N LEU A 104 8.62 19.46 6.13
CA LEU A 104 7.58 18.49 5.79
C LEU A 104 8.11 17.34 4.94
N TYR A 105 8.96 17.63 3.95
CA TYR A 105 9.63 16.57 3.16
C TYR A 105 10.45 15.63 4.04
N VAL A 106 11.25 16.18 4.97
CA VAL A 106 12.07 15.38 5.88
C VAL A 106 11.19 14.52 6.78
N MET A 107 10.15 15.10 7.39
CA MET A 107 9.25 14.34 8.27
C MET A 107 8.53 13.22 7.51
N TRP A 108 8.04 13.48 6.29
CA TRP A 108 7.38 12.47 5.48
C TRP A 108 8.32 11.38 4.96
N ALA A 109 9.58 11.72 4.65
CA ALA A 109 10.61 10.71 4.36
C ALA A 109 10.86 9.79 5.56
N LEU A 110 10.95 10.35 6.77
CA LEU A 110 11.12 9.58 8.01
C LEU A 110 9.90 8.72 8.32
N ILE A 111 8.66 9.23 8.11
CA ILE A 111 7.43 8.45 8.24
C ILE A 111 7.53 7.21 7.34
N GLY A 112 7.87 7.39 6.07
CA GLY A 112 8.03 6.28 5.13
C GLY A 112 9.11 5.29 5.56
N PHE A 113 10.28 5.77 5.94
CA PHE A 113 11.41 4.95 6.36
C PHE A 113 11.08 4.06 7.57
N PHE A 114 10.53 4.63 8.64
CA PHE A 114 10.17 3.87 9.84
C PHE A 114 8.97 2.95 9.59
N ALA A 115 7.97 3.39 8.82
CA ALA A 115 6.80 2.59 8.48
C ALA A 115 7.18 1.35 7.66
N SER A 116 8.08 1.47 6.68
CA SER A 116 8.55 0.34 5.87
C SER A 116 9.20 -0.76 6.71
N THR A 117 9.96 -0.37 7.73
CA THR A 117 10.55 -1.29 8.71
C THR A 117 9.50 -2.17 9.38
N MET A 118 8.36 -1.58 9.76
CA MET A 118 7.24 -2.30 10.39
C MET A 118 6.58 -3.28 9.44
N THR A 119 6.41 -2.90 8.17
CA THR A 119 5.90 -3.83 7.15
C THR A 119 6.84 -5.01 6.95
N CYS A 120 8.13 -4.74 6.74
CA CYS A 120 9.13 -5.79 6.53
C CYS A 120 9.21 -6.75 7.73
N LEU A 121 9.23 -6.22 8.94
CA LEU A 121 9.29 -7.01 10.17
C LEU A 121 8.02 -7.86 10.36
N GLY A 122 6.83 -7.27 10.18
CA GLY A 122 5.58 -8.00 10.24
C GLY A 122 5.51 -9.15 9.24
N MET A 123 5.90 -8.90 7.99
CA MET A 123 5.97 -9.92 6.95
C MET A 123 6.98 -11.03 7.30
N ARG A 124 8.13 -10.68 7.87
CA ARG A 124 9.15 -11.64 8.30
C ARG A 124 8.64 -12.55 9.42
N ILE A 125 8.02 -11.98 10.46
CA ILE A 125 7.43 -12.77 11.56
C ILE A 125 6.38 -13.76 11.03
N LEU A 126 5.47 -13.28 10.17
CA LEU A 126 4.39 -14.10 9.62
C LEU A 126 4.91 -15.20 8.70
N SER A 127 6.02 -14.98 8.00
CA SER A 127 6.65 -15.98 7.14
C SER A 127 7.27 -17.15 7.90
N ASP A 128 7.60 -16.96 9.18
CA ASP A 128 8.15 -18.00 10.05
C ASP A 128 7.06 -18.92 10.66
N LEU A 129 5.78 -18.55 10.52
CA LEU A 129 4.67 -19.30 11.10
C LEU A 129 4.29 -20.52 10.25
N PRO A 130 3.84 -21.62 10.86
CA PRO A 130 3.51 -22.85 10.14
C PRO A 130 2.33 -22.68 9.16
N ASN A 131 1.28 -21.95 9.56
CA ASN A 131 0.13 -21.67 8.69
C ASN A 131 0.22 -20.25 8.10
N LYS A 132 1.03 -20.11 7.05
CA LYS A 132 1.27 -18.83 6.39
C LYS A 132 0.00 -18.20 5.81
N VAL A 133 -0.87 -19.00 5.21
CA VAL A 133 -2.12 -18.51 4.59
C VAL A 133 -3.02 -17.84 5.64
N GLN A 134 -3.22 -18.49 6.77
CA GLN A 134 -3.99 -17.93 7.87
C GLN A 134 -3.32 -16.69 8.47
N ALA A 135 -2.01 -16.71 8.65
CA ALA A 135 -1.24 -15.61 9.21
C ALA A 135 -1.32 -14.36 8.34
N PHE A 136 -1.09 -14.48 7.03
CA PHE A 136 -1.19 -13.37 6.09
C PHE A 136 -2.63 -12.89 5.89
N GLY A 137 -3.61 -13.83 5.91
CA GLY A 137 -5.03 -13.47 5.86
C GLY A 137 -5.46 -12.67 7.09
N THR A 138 -5.04 -13.06 8.30
CA THR A 138 -5.28 -12.32 9.54
C THR A 138 -4.65 -10.94 9.48
N ARG A 139 -3.38 -10.85 9.04
CA ARG A 139 -2.72 -9.56 8.84
C ARG A 139 -3.53 -8.63 7.95
N GLN A 140 -3.95 -9.12 6.79
CA GLN A 140 -4.72 -8.32 5.84
C GLN A 140 -6.06 -7.86 6.44
N GLY A 141 -6.75 -8.74 7.15
CA GLY A 141 -8.00 -8.41 7.83
C GLY A 141 -7.81 -7.34 8.90
N VAL A 142 -6.76 -7.43 9.73
CA VAL A 142 -6.45 -6.42 10.76
C VAL A 142 -6.10 -5.09 10.11
N GLU A 143 -5.21 -5.08 9.11
CA GLU A 143 -4.79 -3.86 8.41
C GLU A 143 -5.99 -3.14 7.77
N LEU A 144 -6.84 -3.85 7.04
CA LEU A 144 -8.01 -3.27 6.39
C LEU A 144 -9.04 -2.75 7.40
N SER A 145 -9.27 -3.49 8.50
CA SER A 145 -10.23 -3.07 9.54
C SER A 145 -9.78 -1.79 10.25
N VAL A 146 -8.51 -1.73 10.67
CA VAL A 146 -7.94 -0.53 11.31
C VAL A 146 -7.94 0.63 10.32
N THR A 147 -7.51 0.41 9.09
CA THR A 147 -7.49 1.44 8.05
C THR A 147 -8.90 1.96 7.74
N ALA A 148 -9.89 1.09 7.60
CA ALA A 148 -11.26 1.50 7.35
C ALA A 148 -11.82 2.34 8.51
N ALA A 149 -11.54 1.96 9.76
CA ALA A 149 -11.95 2.74 10.93
C ALA A 149 -11.28 4.13 10.96
N VAL A 150 -9.97 4.19 10.67
CA VAL A 150 -9.23 5.46 10.60
C VAL A 150 -9.79 6.34 9.49
N LEU A 151 -9.96 5.83 8.29
CA LEU A 151 -10.44 6.61 7.14
C LEU A 151 -11.91 7.02 7.28
N PHE A 152 -12.73 6.22 7.97
CA PHE A 152 -14.10 6.60 8.29
C PHE A 152 -14.17 7.78 9.25
N GLY A 153 -13.35 7.75 10.31
CA GLY A 153 -13.39 8.75 11.37
C GLY A 153 -12.53 9.99 11.11
N LEU A 154 -11.38 9.83 10.45
CA LEU A 154 -10.39 10.90 10.34
C LEU A 154 -10.93 12.17 9.62
N PRO A 155 -11.64 12.08 8.46
CA PRO A 155 -12.14 13.28 7.80
C PRO A 155 -13.19 14.03 8.62
N PRO A 156 -14.30 13.42 9.10
CA PRO A 156 -15.36 14.16 9.78
C PRO A 156 -15.03 14.56 11.22
N LEU A 157 -14.30 13.73 11.97
CA LEU A 157 -14.07 13.96 13.40
C LEU A 157 -12.82 14.78 13.69
N VAL A 158 -11.82 14.72 12.80
CA VAL A 158 -10.53 15.33 13.05
C VAL A 158 -10.20 16.41 12.03
N ILE A 159 -10.19 16.07 10.73
CA ILE A 159 -9.75 17.02 9.68
C ILE A 159 -10.71 18.20 9.57
N ALA A 160 -12.01 17.95 9.65
CA ALA A 160 -13.02 19.01 9.57
C ALA A 160 -12.85 20.09 10.67
N GLN A 161 -12.28 19.73 11.84
CA GLN A 161 -12.13 20.65 12.97
C GLN A 161 -10.69 21.13 13.15
N TYR A 162 -9.71 20.26 12.96
CA TYR A 162 -8.31 20.49 13.31
C TYR A 162 -7.37 20.44 12.12
N GLN A 163 -7.91 20.28 10.91
CA GLN A 163 -7.15 20.25 9.65
C GLN A 163 -5.97 19.24 9.67
N TYR A 164 -4.90 19.50 8.91
CA TYR A 164 -3.73 18.63 8.85
C TYR A 164 -3.03 18.42 10.21
N PRO A 165 -2.79 19.44 11.04
CA PRO A 165 -2.16 19.22 12.35
C PRO A 165 -2.90 18.20 13.21
N GLY A 166 -4.23 18.29 13.24
CA GLY A 166 -5.06 17.32 13.96
C GLY A 166 -4.96 15.92 13.38
N ALA A 167 -4.99 15.80 12.06
CA ALA A 167 -4.87 14.51 11.36
C ALA A 167 -3.52 13.84 11.63
N ALA A 168 -2.42 14.60 11.58
CA ALA A 168 -1.09 14.10 11.87
C ALA A 168 -0.95 13.65 13.33
N LEU A 169 -1.47 14.39 14.28
CA LEU A 169 -1.50 14.00 15.70
C LEU A 169 -2.38 12.78 15.96
N ALA A 170 -3.52 12.68 15.28
CA ALA A 170 -4.41 11.51 15.39
C ALA A 170 -3.70 10.25 14.85
N LEU A 171 -3.03 10.33 13.70
CA LEU A 171 -2.25 9.21 13.17
C LEU A 171 -1.06 8.88 14.08
N ALA A 172 -0.38 9.86 14.64
CA ALA A 172 0.67 9.62 15.64
C ALA A 172 0.11 8.83 16.84
N GLY A 173 -1.07 9.19 17.34
CA GLY A 173 -1.77 8.47 18.42
C GLY A 173 -2.13 7.04 18.02
N VAL A 174 -2.69 6.83 16.81
CA VAL A 174 -3.00 5.49 16.30
C VAL A 174 -1.73 4.64 16.21
N VAL A 175 -0.64 5.18 15.66
CA VAL A 175 0.65 4.48 15.57
C VAL A 175 1.20 4.14 16.96
N ALA A 176 1.10 5.06 17.91
CA ALA A 176 1.54 4.81 19.30
C ALA A 176 0.75 3.67 19.96
N VAL A 177 -0.58 3.64 19.76
CA VAL A 177 -1.44 2.56 20.26
C VAL A 177 -1.09 1.22 19.60
N LEU A 178 -0.94 1.21 18.25
CA LEU A 178 -0.53 0.01 17.53
C LEU A 178 0.88 -0.44 17.95
N GLY A 179 1.76 0.49 18.27
CA GLY A 179 3.13 0.24 18.75
C GLY A 179 3.20 -0.53 20.08
N ILE A 180 2.11 -0.54 20.87
CA ILE A 180 1.99 -1.37 22.08
C ILE A 180 2.15 -2.86 21.72
N SER A 181 1.83 -3.25 20.47
CA SER A 181 2.07 -4.60 19.97
C SER A 181 3.52 -5.09 20.13
N ALA A 182 4.49 -4.18 20.25
CA ALA A 182 5.89 -4.49 20.49
C ALA A 182 6.12 -5.44 21.68
N PHE A 183 5.29 -5.36 22.71
CA PHE A 183 5.42 -6.23 23.89
C PHE A 183 5.20 -7.72 23.56
N TRP A 184 4.46 -8.04 22.52
CA TRP A 184 4.15 -9.40 22.07
C TRP A 184 4.93 -9.82 20.83
N VAL A 185 5.71 -8.93 20.21
CA VAL A 185 6.60 -9.28 19.10
C VAL A 185 7.75 -10.15 19.61
N PRO A 186 8.11 -11.26 18.92
CA PRO A 186 9.27 -12.08 19.28
C PRO A 186 10.57 -11.25 19.23
N GLN A 187 11.54 -11.60 20.05
CA GLN A 187 12.81 -10.86 20.10
C GLN A 187 13.75 -11.20 18.94
N HIS A 188 13.66 -12.44 18.44
CA HIS A 188 14.54 -12.99 17.41
C HIS A 188 13.74 -13.81 16.41
N PRO A 189 14.30 -14.11 15.22
CA PRO A 189 13.68 -14.99 14.24
C PRO A 189 13.24 -16.31 14.86
N LEU A 190 12.02 -16.75 14.52
CA LEU A 190 11.47 -18.02 14.99
C LEU A 190 12.11 -19.21 14.25
N VAL A 191 12.55 -18.98 13.01
CA VAL A 191 13.26 -19.96 12.18
C VAL A 191 14.62 -19.39 11.80
N PRO A 192 15.74 -20.13 12.06
CA PRO A 192 17.08 -19.68 11.67
C PRO A 192 17.16 -19.46 10.16
N VAL A 193 17.81 -18.38 9.75
CA VAL A 193 18.09 -18.13 8.34
C VAL A 193 19.16 -19.09 7.87
N THR A 194 18.79 -20.10 7.09
CA THR A 194 19.75 -20.93 6.36
C THR A 194 20.22 -20.16 5.13
N THR A 195 21.43 -19.65 5.18
CA THR A 195 22.09 -19.07 4.00
C THR A 195 22.48 -20.21 3.08
N GLU A 196 21.66 -20.53 2.10
CA GLU A 196 22.10 -21.39 0.98
C GLU A 196 23.15 -20.64 0.17
N SER A 197 24.40 -20.99 0.38
CA SER A 197 25.56 -20.49 -0.37
C SER A 197 25.69 -21.28 -1.70
N GLY A 198 24.87 -20.94 -2.67
CA GLY A 198 24.96 -21.44 -4.04
C GLY A 198 24.88 -20.30 -5.06
N GLU A 199 25.64 -20.39 -6.17
CA GLU A 199 25.45 -19.49 -7.31
C GLU A 199 24.02 -19.67 -7.85
N ARG A 200 23.19 -18.62 -7.69
CA ARG A 200 21.82 -18.65 -8.17
C ARG A 200 21.81 -18.18 -9.63
N PRO A 201 21.19 -18.94 -10.53
CA PRO A 201 21.07 -18.55 -11.94
C PRO A 201 20.41 -17.16 -12.06
N PRO A 202 20.72 -16.37 -13.09
CA PRO A 202 20.11 -15.04 -13.27
C PRO A 202 18.60 -15.16 -13.40
N MET A 203 17.88 -14.14 -12.90
CA MET A 203 16.42 -14.11 -12.98
C MET A 203 15.98 -14.00 -14.47
N PRO A 204 14.97 -14.78 -14.92
CA PRO A 204 14.54 -14.78 -16.32
C PRO A 204 14.09 -13.39 -16.79
N ALA A 205 14.38 -13.02 -18.04
CA ALA A 205 13.98 -11.74 -18.63
C ALA A 205 12.46 -11.52 -18.56
N ARG A 206 11.67 -12.59 -18.68
CA ARG A 206 10.21 -12.55 -18.53
C ARG A 206 9.75 -12.08 -17.13
N ALA A 207 10.50 -12.43 -16.08
CA ALA A 207 10.20 -11.98 -14.73
C ALA A 207 10.46 -10.48 -14.57
N TRP A 208 11.54 -9.97 -15.15
CA TRP A 208 11.78 -8.52 -15.20
C TRP A 208 10.71 -7.76 -15.99
N LEU A 209 10.25 -8.34 -17.10
CA LEU A 209 9.16 -7.75 -17.89
C LEU A 209 7.87 -7.67 -17.07
N THR A 210 7.48 -8.76 -16.38
CA THR A 210 6.25 -8.74 -15.55
C THR A 210 6.35 -7.76 -14.38
N LEU A 211 7.52 -7.62 -13.74
CA LEU A 211 7.75 -6.60 -12.71
C LEU A 211 7.66 -5.18 -13.29
N GLY A 212 8.20 -4.95 -14.49
CA GLY A 212 8.11 -3.66 -15.18
C GLY A 212 6.67 -3.29 -15.56
N VAL A 213 5.89 -4.25 -16.08
CA VAL A 213 4.47 -4.06 -16.37
C VAL A 213 3.68 -3.76 -15.10
N PHE A 214 3.97 -4.47 -14.02
CA PHE A 214 3.35 -4.25 -12.72
C PHE A 214 3.70 -2.85 -12.16
N PHE A 215 4.96 -2.43 -12.29
CA PHE A 215 5.39 -1.08 -11.92
C PHE A 215 4.57 0.00 -12.62
N VAL A 216 4.43 -0.09 -13.95
CA VAL A 216 3.67 0.90 -14.73
C VAL A 216 2.20 0.92 -14.32
N PHE A 217 1.58 -0.26 -14.19
CA PHE A 217 0.20 -0.39 -13.73
C PHE A 217 0.00 0.25 -12.35
N LEU A 218 0.87 -0.05 -11.41
CA LEU A 218 0.82 0.53 -10.07
C LEU A 218 1.03 2.05 -10.11
N ALA A 219 2.05 2.55 -10.82
CA ALA A 219 2.40 3.96 -10.83
C ALA A 219 1.23 4.84 -11.29
N GLY A 220 0.53 4.47 -12.36
CA GLY A 220 -0.64 5.20 -12.85
C GLY A 220 -1.81 5.17 -11.88
N ASN A 221 -2.10 4.02 -11.28
CA ASN A 221 -3.24 3.89 -10.36
C ASN A 221 -2.95 4.50 -8.98
N ILE A 222 -1.69 4.45 -8.50
CA ILE A 222 -1.29 5.12 -7.26
C ILE A 222 -1.24 6.65 -7.44
N ALA A 223 -0.92 7.13 -8.64
CA ALA A 223 -1.06 8.54 -8.99
C ALA A 223 -2.51 9.03 -8.75
N LEU A 224 -3.49 8.27 -9.23
CA LEU A 224 -4.91 8.54 -8.97
C LEU A 224 -5.25 8.44 -7.47
N TRP A 225 -4.80 7.36 -6.80
CA TRP A 225 -5.03 7.17 -5.37
C TRP A 225 -4.61 8.38 -4.55
N ALA A 226 -3.41 8.91 -4.79
CA ALA A 226 -2.86 10.03 -4.03
C ALA A 226 -3.71 11.30 -4.08
N PHE A 227 -4.46 11.51 -5.16
CA PHE A 227 -5.28 12.70 -5.38
C PHE A 227 -6.80 12.44 -5.36
N LEU A 228 -7.25 11.24 -5.01
CA LEU A 228 -8.66 10.87 -5.01
C LEU A 228 -9.50 11.76 -4.07
N GLU A 229 -8.95 12.14 -2.91
CA GLU A 229 -9.59 13.08 -2.00
C GLU A 229 -9.80 14.45 -2.65
N ARG A 230 -8.79 14.95 -3.38
CA ARG A 230 -8.87 16.25 -4.08
C ARG A 230 -9.95 16.26 -5.16
N ILE A 231 -10.15 15.13 -5.84
CA ILE A 231 -11.23 14.96 -6.83
C ILE A 231 -12.58 15.11 -6.14
N GLY A 232 -12.80 14.39 -5.04
CA GLY A 232 -14.06 14.46 -4.29
C GLY A 232 -14.30 15.86 -3.70
N LYS A 233 -13.28 16.51 -3.19
CA LYS A 233 -13.36 17.85 -2.67
C LYS A 233 -13.72 18.87 -3.76
N GLY A 234 -13.16 18.73 -4.96
CA GLY A 234 -13.52 19.54 -6.12
C GLY A 234 -15.00 19.43 -6.50
N LEU A 235 -15.68 18.35 -6.08
CA LEU A 235 -17.13 18.13 -6.23
C LEU A 235 -17.94 18.59 -5.00
N ALA A 236 -17.33 19.30 -4.06
CA ALA A 236 -17.94 19.75 -2.80
C ALA A 236 -18.51 18.59 -1.93
N ILE A 237 -17.90 17.40 -1.99
CA ILE A 237 -18.31 16.27 -1.17
C ILE A 237 -17.91 16.53 0.29
N GLU A 238 -18.86 16.32 1.19
CA GLU A 238 -18.67 16.56 2.63
C GLU A 238 -17.67 15.56 3.25
N ALA A 239 -17.00 15.99 4.33
CA ALA A 239 -15.99 15.17 5.03
C ALA A 239 -16.53 13.82 5.50
N ALA A 240 -17.79 13.76 6.00
CA ALA A 240 -18.42 12.52 6.42
C ALA A 240 -18.67 11.54 5.26
N GLN A 241 -19.11 12.08 4.13
CA GLN A 241 -19.30 11.29 2.91
C GLN A 241 -17.95 10.78 2.38
N MET A 242 -16.91 11.62 2.41
CA MET A 242 -15.55 11.23 2.01
C MET A 242 -14.99 10.11 2.88
N GLY A 243 -15.14 10.21 4.20
CA GLY A 243 -14.77 9.14 5.14
C GLY A 243 -15.47 7.82 4.81
N THR A 244 -16.76 7.87 4.51
CA THR A 244 -17.56 6.70 4.10
C THR A 244 -17.02 6.11 2.79
N VAL A 245 -16.73 6.94 1.78
CA VAL A 245 -16.17 6.48 0.50
C VAL A 245 -14.87 5.72 0.72
N PHE A 246 -13.94 6.27 1.48
CA PHE A 246 -12.64 5.64 1.72
C PHE A 246 -12.72 4.37 2.59
N ALA A 247 -13.60 4.34 3.59
CA ALA A 247 -13.81 3.14 4.39
C ALA A 247 -14.36 1.97 3.56
N VAL A 248 -15.40 2.22 2.77
CA VAL A 248 -16.01 1.21 1.88
C VAL A 248 -15.01 0.78 0.81
N LEU A 249 -14.24 1.71 0.26
CA LEU A 249 -13.19 1.44 -0.72
C LEU A 249 -12.19 0.39 -0.19
N LYS A 250 -11.71 0.53 1.05
CA LYS A 250 -10.80 -0.46 1.65
C LYS A 250 -11.43 -1.82 1.88
N LEU A 251 -12.70 -1.86 2.28
CA LEU A 251 -13.43 -3.13 2.41
C LEU A 251 -13.62 -3.81 1.04
N LEU A 252 -13.91 -3.04 0.00
CA LEU A 252 -14.04 -3.56 -1.38
C LEU A 252 -12.71 -4.07 -1.94
N GLY A 253 -11.58 -3.43 -1.62
CA GLY A 253 -10.25 -3.96 -1.92
C GLY A 253 -10.04 -5.36 -1.31
N GLY A 254 -10.43 -5.56 -0.06
CA GLY A 254 -10.44 -6.88 0.58
C GLY A 254 -11.35 -7.88 -0.15
N ALA A 255 -12.58 -7.49 -0.44
CA ALA A 255 -13.55 -8.33 -1.18
C ALA A 255 -13.04 -8.70 -2.58
N ALA A 256 -12.34 -7.78 -3.27
CA ALA A 256 -11.73 -8.03 -4.58
C ALA A 256 -10.66 -9.12 -4.50
N ALA A 257 -9.76 -9.06 -3.51
CA ALA A 257 -8.73 -10.06 -3.31
C ALA A 257 -9.32 -11.46 -3.07
N PHE A 258 -10.37 -11.56 -2.23
CA PHE A 258 -11.10 -12.81 -2.02
C PHE A 258 -11.80 -13.30 -3.30
N SER A 259 -12.41 -12.40 -4.07
CA SER A 259 -13.07 -12.75 -5.33
C SER A 259 -12.09 -13.39 -6.31
N VAL A 260 -10.88 -12.86 -6.41
CA VAL A 260 -9.82 -13.47 -7.25
C VAL A 260 -9.39 -14.83 -6.70
N ALA A 261 -9.27 -14.98 -5.38
CA ALA A 261 -8.90 -16.27 -4.78
C ALA A 261 -9.93 -17.38 -5.07
N PHE A 262 -11.23 -17.05 -5.11
CA PHE A 262 -12.29 -18.04 -5.36
C PHE A 262 -12.59 -18.30 -6.84
N PHE A 263 -12.51 -17.25 -7.66
CA PHE A 263 -12.96 -17.32 -9.06
C PHE A 263 -11.84 -17.13 -10.09
N GLY A 264 -10.65 -16.70 -9.66
CA GLY A 264 -9.57 -16.30 -10.57
C GLY A 264 -9.14 -17.39 -11.55
N GLU A 265 -9.04 -18.63 -11.09
CA GLU A 265 -8.63 -19.77 -11.93
C GLU A 265 -9.65 -20.08 -13.06
N ARG A 266 -10.94 -19.81 -12.84
CA ARG A 266 -12.00 -20.07 -13.82
C ARG A 266 -11.95 -19.14 -15.02
N LEU A 267 -11.30 -17.99 -14.91
CA LEU A 267 -11.22 -16.97 -15.96
C LEU A 267 -10.13 -17.25 -16.99
N GLY A 268 -9.21 -18.19 -16.67
CA GLY A 268 -8.06 -18.48 -17.52
C GLY A 268 -6.99 -17.36 -17.50
N PRO A 269 -5.90 -17.50 -18.30
CA PRO A 269 -4.71 -16.65 -18.12
C PRO A 269 -4.81 -15.24 -18.73
N ARG A 270 -5.70 -15.00 -19.69
CA ARG A 270 -5.76 -13.74 -20.48
C ARG A 270 -6.98 -12.88 -20.18
N ARG A 271 -8.16 -13.50 -20.02
CA ARG A 271 -9.44 -12.81 -19.80
C ARG A 271 -9.44 -11.88 -18.58
N PRO A 272 -8.81 -12.23 -17.44
CA PRO A 272 -8.79 -11.36 -16.28
C PRO A 272 -8.30 -9.94 -16.56
N PHE A 273 -7.24 -9.78 -17.37
CA PHE A 273 -6.65 -8.47 -17.64
C PHE A 273 -7.56 -7.55 -18.46
N TRP A 274 -8.32 -8.11 -19.41
CA TRP A 274 -9.32 -7.36 -20.19
C TRP A 274 -10.54 -6.99 -19.32
N LEU A 275 -10.98 -7.90 -18.44
CA LEU A 275 -12.06 -7.60 -17.48
C LEU A 275 -11.64 -6.50 -16.50
N VAL A 276 -10.44 -6.60 -15.93
CA VAL A 276 -9.88 -5.59 -15.04
C VAL A 276 -9.80 -4.24 -15.76
N LEU A 277 -9.28 -4.21 -16.99
CA LEU A 277 -9.22 -2.98 -17.78
C LEU A 277 -10.61 -2.38 -18.01
N ALA A 278 -11.57 -3.18 -18.46
CA ALA A 278 -12.93 -2.69 -18.72
C ALA A 278 -13.59 -2.10 -17.46
N VAL A 279 -13.43 -2.76 -16.29
CA VAL A 279 -13.99 -2.31 -15.02
C VAL A 279 -13.23 -1.08 -14.49
N ILE A 280 -11.90 -1.01 -14.65
CA ILE A 280 -11.14 0.22 -14.32
C ILE A 280 -11.63 1.39 -15.18
N LEU A 281 -11.74 1.21 -16.50
CA LEU A 281 -12.20 2.28 -17.39
C LEU A 281 -13.62 2.76 -17.06
N LEU A 282 -14.52 1.84 -16.65
CA LEU A 282 -15.84 2.21 -16.14
C LEU A 282 -15.74 3.08 -14.88
N GLY A 283 -14.92 2.68 -13.91
CA GLY A 283 -14.68 3.45 -12.69
C GLY A 283 -14.09 4.83 -12.96
N LEU A 284 -13.07 4.90 -13.83
CA LEU A 284 -12.45 6.16 -14.23
C LEU A 284 -13.42 7.07 -14.99
N GLY A 285 -14.27 6.51 -15.87
CA GLY A 285 -15.31 7.26 -16.58
C GLY A 285 -16.32 7.88 -15.62
N LEU A 286 -16.73 7.16 -14.57
CA LEU A 286 -17.61 7.70 -13.53
C LEU A 286 -16.92 8.80 -12.71
N LEU A 287 -15.61 8.70 -12.44
CA LEU A 287 -14.83 9.72 -11.74
C LEU A 287 -14.65 10.99 -12.58
N ASP A 288 -14.47 10.87 -13.91
CA ASP A 288 -14.25 12.02 -14.79
C ASP A 288 -15.53 12.77 -15.12
N HIS A 289 -16.62 12.05 -15.38
CA HIS A 289 -17.89 12.63 -15.82
C HIS A 289 -18.88 12.87 -14.67
N GLY A 290 -18.69 12.22 -13.52
CA GLY A 290 -19.56 12.34 -12.35
C GLY A 290 -19.35 13.66 -11.62
N LYS A 291 -20.44 14.45 -11.48
CA LYS A 291 -20.40 15.76 -10.82
C LYS A 291 -21.08 15.76 -9.44
N THR A 292 -21.41 14.60 -8.92
CA THR A 292 -22.11 14.44 -7.64
C THR A 292 -21.52 13.30 -6.83
N PHE A 293 -21.94 13.20 -5.57
CA PHE A 293 -21.46 12.17 -4.64
C PHE A 293 -21.58 10.73 -5.18
N VAL A 294 -22.77 10.38 -5.73
CA VAL A 294 -23.05 8.98 -6.12
C VAL A 294 -22.12 8.48 -7.24
N PRO A 295 -21.96 9.16 -8.39
CA PRO A 295 -21.02 8.75 -9.41
C PRO A 295 -19.57 8.72 -8.92
N PHE A 296 -19.16 9.68 -8.08
CA PHE A 296 -17.82 9.69 -7.49
C PHE A 296 -17.58 8.45 -6.61
N ALA A 297 -18.50 8.16 -5.68
CA ALA A 297 -18.38 7.01 -4.80
C ALA A 297 -18.35 5.69 -5.58
N LEU A 298 -19.28 5.51 -6.52
CA LEU A 298 -19.34 4.31 -7.36
C LEU A 298 -18.06 4.19 -8.23
N GLY A 299 -17.59 5.29 -8.81
CA GLY A 299 -16.38 5.32 -9.62
C GLY A 299 -15.16 4.89 -8.81
N ALA A 300 -14.98 5.46 -7.61
CA ALA A 300 -13.89 5.11 -6.70
C ALA A 300 -13.95 3.64 -6.25
N TRP A 301 -15.13 3.13 -5.91
CA TRP A 301 -15.33 1.75 -5.47
C TRP A 301 -15.11 0.73 -6.58
N ILE A 302 -15.63 0.99 -7.78
CA ILE A 302 -15.44 0.15 -8.96
C ILE A 302 -13.96 0.12 -9.36
N TRP A 303 -13.33 1.28 -9.37
CA TRP A 303 -11.91 1.39 -9.67
C TRP A 303 -11.03 0.61 -8.67
N GLU A 304 -11.23 0.79 -7.36
CA GLU A 304 -10.45 0.08 -6.34
C GLU A 304 -10.63 -1.43 -6.41
N PHE A 305 -11.87 -1.89 -6.60
CA PHE A 305 -12.15 -3.32 -6.77
C PHE A 305 -11.36 -3.91 -7.93
N ALA A 306 -11.41 -3.27 -9.10
CA ALA A 306 -10.71 -3.72 -10.28
C ALA A 306 -9.19 -3.56 -10.16
N PHE A 307 -8.71 -2.47 -9.56
CA PHE A 307 -7.29 -2.24 -9.28
C PHE A 307 -6.71 -3.36 -8.41
N THR A 308 -7.38 -3.70 -7.31
CA THR A 308 -6.95 -4.80 -6.44
C THR A 308 -6.98 -6.15 -7.15
N CYS A 309 -8.03 -6.45 -7.94
CA CYS A 309 -8.03 -7.65 -8.79
C CYS A 309 -6.82 -7.67 -9.73
N GLY A 310 -6.51 -6.56 -10.36
CA GLY A 310 -5.36 -6.41 -11.25
C GLY A 310 -4.02 -6.67 -10.55
N CYS A 311 -3.87 -6.17 -9.33
CA CYS A 311 -2.69 -6.43 -8.50
C CYS A 311 -2.52 -7.93 -8.21
N VAL A 312 -3.60 -8.61 -7.81
CA VAL A 312 -3.56 -10.05 -7.47
C VAL A 312 -3.24 -10.91 -8.71
N PHE A 313 -3.89 -10.63 -9.86
CA PHE A 313 -3.60 -11.36 -11.10
C PHE A 313 -2.16 -11.15 -11.57
N GLN A 314 -1.64 -9.92 -11.51
CA GLN A 314 -0.26 -9.64 -11.90
C GLN A 314 0.74 -10.29 -10.93
N ALA A 315 0.50 -10.26 -9.62
CA ALA A 315 1.34 -10.95 -8.63
C ALA A 315 1.40 -12.47 -8.91
N ALA A 316 0.27 -13.09 -9.23
CA ALA A 316 0.23 -14.49 -9.63
C ALA A 316 1.03 -14.77 -10.92
N LEU A 317 0.99 -13.84 -11.89
CA LEU A 317 1.75 -13.98 -13.13
C LEU A 317 3.26 -13.81 -12.90
N ILE A 318 3.67 -12.88 -12.03
CA ILE A 318 5.06 -12.69 -11.60
C ILE A 318 5.59 -13.99 -10.96
N ALA A 319 4.78 -14.61 -10.08
CA ALA A 319 5.14 -15.89 -9.47
C ALA A 319 5.34 -17.03 -10.48
N ARG A 320 4.53 -17.05 -11.55
CA ARG A 320 4.67 -18.02 -12.65
C ARG A 320 5.87 -17.71 -13.57
N ALA A 321 6.24 -16.44 -13.69
CA ALA A 321 7.37 -16.03 -14.54
C ALA A 321 8.74 -16.40 -13.95
N ASP A 322 8.82 -16.53 -12.63
CA ASP A 322 10.04 -16.98 -11.93
C ASP A 322 9.71 -18.06 -10.86
N PRO A 323 9.81 -19.34 -11.22
CA PRO A 323 9.58 -20.43 -10.29
C PRO A 323 10.53 -20.45 -9.08
N THR A 324 11.65 -19.73 -9.15
CA THR A 324 12.59 -19.60 -8.01
C THR A 324 12.07 -18.67 -6.91
N GLY A 325 10.99 -17.92 -7.17
CA GLY A 325 10.34 -17.02 -6.22
C GLY A 325 11.03 -15.68 -5.99
N ARG A 326 12.17 -15.40 -6.64
CA ARG A 326 12.92 -14.13 -6.45
C ARG A 326 12.15 -12.92 -6.95
N ALA A 327 11.44 -13.06 -8.08
CA ALA A 327 10.61 -12.01 -8.62
C ALA A 327 9.47 -11.63 -7.65
N VAL A 328 8.89 -12.60 -6.95
CA VAL A 328 7.83 -12.36 -5.95
C VAL A 328 8.35 -11.54 -4.77
N VAL A 329 9.58 -11.79 -4.34
CA VAL A 329 10.24 -11.03 -3.26
C VAL A 329 10.43 -9.55 -3.63
N LEU A 330 10.51 -9.23 -4.93
CA LEU A 330 10.66 -7.84 -5.41
C LEU A 330 9.31 -7.09 -5.50
N ILE A 331 8.15 -7.75 -5.39
CA ILE A 331 6.83 -7.11 -5.46
C ILE A 331 6.70 -5.91 -4.49
N PRO A 332 7.07 -6.02 -3.20
CA PRO A 332 7.00 -4.87 -2.29
C PRO A 332 7.90 -3.69 -2.70
N ALA A 333 9.08 -3.99 -3.26
CA ALA A 333 9.98 -2.94 -3.75
C ALA A 333 9.41 -2.25 -4.99
N VAL A 334 8.79 -2.99 -5.90
CA VAL A 334 8.08 -2.44 -7.07
C VAL A 334 6.91 -1.57 -6.63
N PHE A 335 6.15 -2.02 -5.62
CA PHE A 335 5.06 -1.24 -5.06
C PHE A 335 5.56 0.07 -4.43
N ALA A 336 6.63 0.03 -3.64
CA ALA A 336 7.24 1.22 -3.05
C ALA A 336 7.78 2.18 -4.11
N LEU A 337 8.44 1.66 -5.15
CA LEU A 337 8.96 2.46 -6.27
C LEU A 337 7.81 3.13 -7.05
N SER A 338 6.73 2.41 -7.32
CA SER A 338 5.54 2.96 -7.98
C SER A 338 4.88 4.05 -7.13
N SER A 339 4.81 3.84 -5.82
CA SER A 339 4.28 4.82 -4.86
C SER A 339 5.18 6.05 -4.72
N MET A 340 6.48 5.90 -4.95
CA MET A 340 7.41 7.02 -5.02
C MET A 340 7.18 7.86 -6.29
N VAL A 341 6.92 7.23 -7.43
CA VAL A 341 6.79 7.93 -8.72
C VAL A 341 5.39 8.51 -8.90
N GLY A 342 4.34 7.74 -8.56
CA GLY A 342 2.94 8.07 -8.87
C GLY A 342 2.48 9.44 -8.39
N PRO A 343 2.58 9.76 -7.09
CA PRO A 343 2.11 11.04 -6.55
C PRO A 343 2.82 12.25 -7.16
N GLY A 344 4.15 12.16 -7.38
CA GLY A 344 4.92 13.23 -8.00
C GLY A 344 4.47 13.51 -9.44
N VAL A 345 4.27 12.46 -10.23
CA VAL A 345 3.74 12.58 -11.61
C VAL A 345 2.34 13.17 -11.59
N ALA A 346 1.45 12.69 -10.70
CA ALA A 346 0.11 13.23 -10.56
C ALA A 346 0.10 14.74 -10.23
N GLY A 347 0.94 15.16 -9.28
CA GLY A 347 1.07 16.58 -8.91
C GLY A 347 1.48 17.45 -10.10
N GLN A 348 2.45 17.00 -10.90
CA GLN A 348 2.89 17.71 -12.11
C GLN A 348 1.78 17.77 -13.18
N LEU A 349 1.05 16.67 -13.39
CA LEU A 349 -0.04 16.63 -14.36
C LEU A 349 -1.19 17.55 -13.96
N ILE A 350 -1.56 17.59 -12.68
CA ILE A 350 -2.64 18.48 -12.20
C ILE A 350 -2.24 19.94 -12.35
N ALA A 351 -1.00 20.29 -12.00
CA ALA A 351 -0.52 21.65 -12.11
C ALA A 351 -0.36 22.12 -13.56
N GLY A 352 0.08 21.26 -14.47
CA GLY A 352 0.29 21.60 -15.87
C GLY A 352 -0.95 21.44 -16.76
N SER A 353 -2.00 20.76 -16.28
CA SER A 353 -3.16 20.41 -17.09
C SER A 353 -4.44 20.35 -16.25
N SER A 354 -4.82 19.16 -15.77
CA SER A 354 -6.06 18.94 -15.01
C SER A 354 -6.06 17.62 -14.27
N VAL A 355 -7.05 17.43 -13.41
CA VAL A 355 -7.35 16.16 -12.74
C VAL A 355 -7.62 15.05 -13.77
N SER A 356 -8.31 15.35 -14.89
CA SER A 356 -8.58 14.38 -15.97
C SER A 356 -7.29 13.79 -16.57
N ALA A 357 -6.17 14.53 -16.54
CA ALA A 357 -4.88 14.00 -16.99
C ALA A 357 -4.37 12.86 -16.09
N VAL A 358 -4.66 12.90 -14.80
CA VAL A 358 -4.31 11.79 -13.86
C VAL A 358 -5.20 10.58 -14.11
N LEU A 359 -6.50 10.78 -14.40
CA LEU A 359 -7.41 9.70 -14.78
C LEU A 359 -6.97 9.05 -16.10
N ALA A 360 -6.58 9.87 -17.09
CA ALA A 360 -6.03 9.38 -18.35
C ALA A 360 -4.71 8.58 -18.15
N LEU A 361 -3.82 9.05 -17.26
CA LEU A 361 -2.61 8.31 -16.91
C LEU A 361 -2.96 6.94 -16.32
N ALA A 362 -3.88 6.87 -15.37
CA ALA A 362 -4.32 5.61 -14.77
C ALA A 362 -4.93 4.66 -15.83
N ALA A 363 -5.72 5.20 -16.76
CA ALA A 363 -6.29 4.43 -17.88
C ALA A 363 -5.19 3.86 -18.79
N VAL A 364 -4.26 4.69 -19.27
CA VAL A 364 -3.15 4.29 -20.14
C VAL A 364 -2.26 3.24 -19.47
N CYS A 365 -1.89 3.45 -18.21
CA CYS A 365 -1.10 2.48 -17.44
C CYS A 365 -1.83 1.16 -17.22
N SER A 366 -3.18 1.18 -17.18
CA SER A 366 -3.99 -0.04 -17.04
C SER A 366 -4.18 -0.80 -18.37
N VAL A 367 -4.00 -0.16 -19.52
CA VAL A 367 -4.01 -0.83 -20.84
C VAL A 367 -2.82 -1.78 -20.99
N LEU A 368 -1.66 -1.39 -20.47
CA LEU A 368 -0.40 -2.12 -20.68
C LEU A 368 -0.46 -3.60 -20.28
N PRO A 369 -0.97 -4.00 -19.09
CA PRO A 369 -1.11 -5.42 -18.74
C PRO A 369 -2.05 -6.17 -19.68
N ALA A 370 -3.18 -5.57 -20.08
CA ALA A 370 -4.16 -6.23 -20.96
C ALA A 370 -3.55 -6.53 -22.32
N VAL A 371 -2.81 -5.58 -22.91
CA VAL A 371 -2.18 -5.73 -24.21
C VAL A 371 -1.00 -6.70 -24.16
N LEU A 372 -0.06 -6.52 -23.23
CA LEU A 372 1.15 -7.34 -23.19
C LEU A 372 0.86 -8.79 -22.79
N TYR A 373 -0.03 -9.01 -21.83
CA TYR A 373 -0.37 -10.37 -21.42
C TYR A 373 -1.30 -11.10 -22.38
N GLN A 374 -1.87 -10.43 -23.36
CA GLN A 374 -2.56 -11.07 -24.48
C GLN A 374 -1.62 -11.98 -25.29
N PHE A 375 -0.36 -11.58 -25.44
CA PHE A 375 0.67 -12.33 -26.16
C PHE A 375 1.45 -13.30 -25.25
N TRP A 376 1.14 -13.32 -23.96
CA TRP A 376 1.77 -14.23 -23.01
C TRP A 376 1.33 -15.67 -23.29
N GLN A 377 2.26 -16.50 -23.72
CA GLN A 377 2.04 -17.94 -23.78
C GLN A 377 2.47 -18.54 -22.44
N PRO A 378 1.56 -19.15 -21.67
CA PRO A 378 1.99 -19.96 -20.55
C PRO A 378 2.82 -21.12 -21.13
N GLU A 379 4.08 -21.25 -20.71
CA GLU A 379 4.79 -22.50 -20.95
C GLU A 379 3.92 -23.63 -20.40
N GLN A 380 3.54 -24.56 -21.24
CA GLN A 380 2.95 -25.81 -20.81
C GLN A 380 3.98 -26.43 -19.91
N SER A 381 3.70 -26.45 -18.60
CA SER A 381 4.45 -27.28 -17.64
C SER A 381 4.38 -28.69 -18.24
N ALA A 382 5.51 -29.17 -18.72
CA ALA A 382 5.67 -30.58 -19.02
C ALA A 382 5.29 -31.32 -17.75
N GLN A 383 4.19 -32.06 -17.82
CA GLN A 383 3.70 -32.97 -16.78
C GLN A 383 4.72 -34.06 -16.55
#